data_13750677ea09eed56bded86390266577
#
_entry.id   13750677ea09eed56bded86390266577
#
_cell.length_a   1.000
_cell.length_b   1.000
_cell.length_c   1.000
_cell.angle_alpha   90.00
_cell.angle_beta   90.00
_cell.angle_gamma   90.00
#
_symmetry.space_group_name_H-M   'P 1'
#
loop_
_entity.id
_entity.type
_entity.pdbx_description
1 polymer ?
#
loop_
_entity_poly.entity_id
_entity_poly.type
_entity_poly.pdbx_seq_one_letter_code
_entity_poly.pdbx_strand_id
1 'polypeptide(L)'
;MKKSLQIVAFLFFGSLSAQINTVQSVYFELDKFTLNQNEINKMVKVLDSTTFSRFEAVYLYGYCDDRGSVEYNDKLSKKRVDFIQNLLTAKGIAQNKIFICEGRGKVNLDKNSLKNVKEIRDKNRRVDLIFVKNVFYTSIPEHPKVGDNIILERVLFEMGSSELTVNAKKELDRIAILLKKHKTLRFEIKGHVCCTSTKFSDAIDKETLDRSLSENRAKNVFMYLRSKGISPYRMSYKGYGNHFPLGKEDAKDRRVELYITQL
;
A
#
# COMPACT_ATOMS: atom_id res chain seq x y z
N MET A 1 -9.25 42.09 -38.43
CA MET A 1 -8.58 41.98 -37.12
C MET A 1 -9.02 40.64 -36.47
N LYS A 2 -8.19 39.60 -36.60
CA LYS A 2 -8.43 38.27 -35.98
C LYS A 2 -7.77 38.27 -34.61
N LYS A 3 -8.57 38.21 -33.54
CA LYS A 3 -8.06 38.01 -32.16
C LYS A 3 -7.76 36.52 -31.98
N SER A 4 -6.48 36.18 -31.84
CA SER A 4 -6.06 34.85 -31.48
C SER A 4 -6.27 34.65 -29.97
N LEU A 5 -7.12 33.69 -29.62
CA LEU A 5 -7.37 33.23 -28.25
C LEU A 5 -6.21 32.30 -27.89
N GLN A 6 -5.25 32.76 -27.07
CA GLN A 6 -4.25 31.89 -26.50
C GLN A 6 -4.85 31.10 -25.34
N ILE A 7 -5.03 29.81 -25.55
CA ILE A 7 -5.39 28.86 -24.47
C ILE A 7 -4.12 28.59 -23.68
N VAL A 8 -4.02 29.21 -22.51
CA VAL A 8 -2.98 28.85 -21.52
C VAL A 8 -3.41 27.52 -20.87
N ALA A 9 -2.82 26.43 -21.32
CA ALA A 9 -2.93 25.15 -20.67
C ALA A 9 -2.18 25.21 -19.33
N PHE A 10 -2.90 25.34 -18.22
CA PHE A 10 -2.36 25.14 -16.89
C PHE A 10 -2.04 23.66 -16.74
N LEU A 11 -0.81 23.28 -16.97
CA LEU A 11 -0.28 21.99 -16.54
C LEU A 11 -0.22 21.99 -15.01
N PHE A 12 -1.24 21.40 -14.39
CA PHE A 12 -1.18 20.99 -13.01
C PHE A 12 -0.10 19.91 -12.88
N PHE A 13 1.12 20.31 -12.62
CA PHE A 13 2.14 19.45 -12.03
C PHE A 13 1.71 19.19 -10.57
N GLY A 14 0.77 18.27 -10.38
CA GLY A 14 0.61 17.64 -9.10
C GLY A 14 1.93 16.93 -8.79
N SER A 15 2.66 17.44 -7.81
CA SER A 15 3.79 16.73 -7.22
C SER A 15 3.26 15.42 -6.65
N LEU A 16 3.30 14.34 -7.46
CA LEU A 16 3.19 12.98 -6.98
C LEU A 16 4.36 12.79 -6.01
N SER A 17 4.08 12.86 -4.72
CA SER A 17 5.03 12.41 -3.70
C SER A 17 5.38 10.98 -4.06
N ALA A 18 6.62 10.76 -4.47
CA ALA A 18 7.07 9.44 -4.85
C ALA A 18 7.01 8.53 -3.62
N GLN A 19 5.94 7.75 -3.51
CA GLN A 19 6.00 6.51 -2.76
C GLN A 19 7.25 5.81 -3.28
N ILE A 20 8.19 5.45 -2.38
CA ILE A 20 9.40 4.74 -2.78
C ILE A 20 8.96 3.32 -3.12
N ASN A 21 8.52 3.14 -4.35
CA ASN A 21 8.15 1.85 -4.89
C ASN A 21 9.43 1.18 -5.42
N THR A 22 9.73 0.01 -4.91
CA THR A 22 10.77 -0.82 -5.51
C THR A 22 10.12 -1.68 -6.58
N VAL A 23 10.53 -1.49 -7.83
CA VAL A 23 10.09 -2.33 -8.95
C VAL A 23 11.14 -3.40 -9.19
N GLN A 24 10.70 -4.65 -9.21
CA GLN A 24 11.51 -5.78 -9.62
C GLN A 24 10.84 -6.51 -10.76
N SER A 25 11.57 -6.76 -11.85
CA SER A 25 11.11 -7.57 -12.95
C SER A 25 11.69 -8.98 -12.88
N VAL A 26 10.83 -9.96 -13.09
CA VAL A 26 11.19 -11.38 -13.19
C VAL A 26 10.90 -11.84 -14.62
N TYR A 27 11.89 -12.45 -15.27
CA TYR A 27 11.85 -12.76 -16.70
C TYR A 27 11.56 -14.22 -16.97
N PHE A 28 10.81 -14.47 -18.06
CA PHE A 28 10.36 -15.80 -18.46
C PHE A 28 10.94 -16.18 -19.82
N GLU A 29 11.19 -17.45 -19.98
CA GLU A 29 11.51 -18.02 -21.29
C GLU A 29 10.31 -17.92 -22.24
N LEU A 30 10.61 -18.09 -23.54
CA LEU A 30 9.56 -18.09 -24.55
C LEU A 30 8.54 -19.17 -24.23
N ASP A 31 7.27 -18.78 -24.28
CA ASP A 31 6.12 -19.67 -24.10
C ASP A 31 6.04 -20.37 -22.72
N LYS A 32 6.86 -19.95 -21.77
CA LYS A 32 6.85 -20.47 -20.40
C LYS A 32 6.12 -19.52 -19.45
N PHE A 33 5.43 -20.11 -18.47
CA PHE A 33 4.83 -19.41 -17.31
C PHE A 33 5.44 -19.85 -15.98
N THR A 34 6.44 -20.72 -16.00
CA THR A 34 7.26 -21.10 -14.84
C THR A 34 8.65 -20.47 -14.97
N LEU A 35 9.30 -20.25 -13.86
CA LEU A 35 10.66 -19.71 -13.81
C LEU A 35 11.68 -20.84 -13.82
N ASN A 36 12.86 -20.57 -14.40
CA ASN A 36 14.03 -21.37 -14.15
C ASN A 36 14.61 -21.11 -12.75
N GLN A 37 15.45 -22.01 -12.25
CA GLN A 37 15.99 -21.95 -10.89
C GLN A 37 16.79 -20.67 -10.63
N ASN A 38 17.47 -20.13 -11.64
CA ASN A 38 18.23 -18.88 -11.53
C ASN A 38 17.33 -17.68 -11.23
N GLU A 39 16.21 -17.54 -11.94
CA GLU A 39 15.25 -16.47 -11.72
C GLU A 39 14.54 -16.61 -10.36
N ILE A 40 14.22 -17.86 -9.97
CA ILE A 40 13.71 -18.14 -8.62
C ILE A 40 14.71 -17.68 -7.55
N ASN A 41 15.97 -18.03 -7.69
CA ASN A 41 17.01 -17.68 -6.74
C ASN A 41 17.23 -16.14 -6.65
N LYS A 42 17.22 -15.44 -7.80
CA LYS A 42 17.30 -13.97 -7.83
C LYS A 42 16.11 -13.34 -7.10
N MET A 43 14.91 -13.83 -7.38
CA MET A 43 13.72 -13.35 -6.71
C MET A 43 13.77 -13.61 -5.21
N VAL A 44 14.16 -14.82 -4.78
CA VAL A 44 14.30 -15.18 -3.35
C VAL A 44 15.32 -14.30 -2.66
N LYS A 45 16.48 -14.01 -3.26
CA LYS A 45 17.49 -13.10 -2.67
C LYS A 45 16.94 -11.71 -2.37
N VAL A 46 16.08 -11.20 -3.25
CA VAL A 46 15.40 -9.92 -3.02
C VAL A 46 14.35 -10.06 -1.91
N LEU A 47 13.70 -11.22 -1.84
CA LEU A 47 12.71 -11.54 -0.84
C LEU A 47 13.31 -11.79 0.55
N ASP A 48 14.49 -12.35 0.67
CA ASP A 48 15.18 -12.65 1.94
C ASP A 48 15.86 -11.42 2.58
N SER A 49 16.03 -10.34 1.81
CA SER A 49 16.47 -9.09 2.42
C SER A 49 15.40 -8.63 3.41
N THR A 50 15.79 -8.34 4.64
CA THR A 50 15.00 -7.97 5.84
C THR A 50 13.93 -6.87 5.63
N THR A 51 13.65 -6.56 4.40
CA THR A 51 12.77 -5.50 3.91
C THR A 51 11.30 -5.91 3.79
N PHE A 52 10.97 -7.22 3.86
CA PHE A 52 9.60 -7.70 3.59
C PHE A 52 8.57 -7.33 4.66
N SER A 53 8.98 -7.20 5.91
CA SER A 53 8.10 -6.72 6.97
C SER A 53 7.63 -5.27 6.76
N ARG A 54 8.29 -4.54 5.86
CA ARG A 54 8.07 -3.11 5.61
C ARG A 54 7.22 -2.80 4.37
N PHE A 55 6.78 -3.82 3.61
CA PHE A 55 5.90 -3.55 2.48
C PHE A 55 4.43 -3.64 2.89
N GLU A 56 3.65 -2.66 2.47
CA GLU A 56 2.21 -2.61 2.66
C GLU A 56 1.48 -3.42 1.59
N ALA A 57 1.97 -3.35 0.36
CA ALA A 57 1.35 -3.98 -0.78
C ALA A 57 2.38 -4.48 -1.79
N VAL A 58 2.01 -5.51 -2.54
CA VAL A 58 2.71 -5.99 -3.72
C VAL A 58 1.71 -5.99 -4.87
N TYR A 59 2.06 -5.33 -5.96
CA TYR A 59 1.30 -5.36 -7.21
C TYR A 59 2.04 -6.20 -8.24
N LEU A 60 1.32 -7.08 -8.94
CA LEU A 60 1.88 -7.97 -9.94
C LEU A 60 1.29 -7.66 -11.32
N TYR A 61 2.15 -7.38 -12.30
CA TYR A 61 1.75 -7.10 -13.66
C TYR A 61 2.52 -8.02 -14.63
N GLY A 62 1.80 -8.89 -15.34
CA GLY A 62 2.37 -9.84 -16.27
C GLY A 62 2.34 -9.34 -17.71
N TYR A 63 3.42 -9.58 -18.44
CA TYR A 63 3.55 -9.17 -19.83
C TYR A 63 4.06 -10.32 -20.71
N CYS A 64 3.73 -10.25 -21.99
CA CYS A 64 4.25 -11.10 -23.06
C CYS A 64 4.94 -10.25 -24.13
N ASP A 65 5.78 -10.88 -24.95
CA ASP A 65 6.32 -10.23 -26.14
C ASP A 65 5.24 -10.07 -27.25
N ASP A 66 5.62 -9.48 -28.37
CA ASP A 66 4.72 -9.09 -29.46
C ASP A 66 4.19 -10.29 -30.31
N ARG A 67 4.68 -11.51 -30.07
CA ARG A 67 4.31 -12.71 -30.84
C ARG A 67 3.06 -13.38 -30.28
N GLY A 68 2.31 -14.06 -31.15
CA GLY A 68 1.09 -14.78 -30.80
C GLY A 68 -0.17 -13.92 -30.85
N SER A 69 -1.34 -14.54 -30.63
CA SER A 69 -2.61 -13.82 -30.57
C SER A 69 -2.78 -13.02 -29.26
N VAL A 70 -3.71 -12.07 -29.23
CA VAL A 70 -4.04 -11.29 -28.04
C VAL A 70 -4.55 -12.21 -26.95
N GLU A 71 -5.52 -13.08 -27.28
CA GLU A 71 -6.16 -13.99 -26.32
C GLU A 71 -5.18 -14.98 -25.71
N TYR A 72 -4.22 -15.46 -26.53
CA TYR A 72 -3.15 -16.34 -26.03
C TYR A 72 -2.26 -15.61 -25.02
N ASN A 73 -1.81 -14.40 -25.36
CA ASN A 73 -0.92 -13.60 -24.52
C ASN A 73 -1.60 -13.11 -23.23
N ASP A 74 -2.89 -12.81 -23.28
CA ASP A 74 -3.67 -12.48 -22.09
C ASP A 74 -3.69 -13.66 -21.10
N LYS A 75 -3.97 -14.86 -21.60
CA LYS A 75 -3.95 -16.08 -20.79
C LYS A 75 -2.54 -16.42 -20.28
N LEU A 76 -1.50 -16.25 -21.11
CA LEU A 76 -0.12 -16.55 -20.74
C LEU A 76 0.40 -15.56 -19.69
N SER A 77 0.15 -14.27 -19.86
CA SER A 77 0.54 -13.25 -18.90
C SER A 77 -0.16 -13.45 -17.56
N LYS A 78 -1.43 -13.84 -17.54
CA LYS A 78 -2.16 -14.20 -16.34
C LYS A 78 -1.56 -15.42 -15.62
N LYS A 79 -1.24 -16.49 -16.36
CA LYS A 79 -0.57 -17.68 -15.79
C LYS A 79 0.77 -17.34 -15.14
N ARG A 80 1.55 -16.43 -15.73
CA ARG A 80 2.81 -15.93 -15.14
C ARG A 80 2.58 -15.22 -13.82
N VAL A 81 1.59 -14.34 -13.78
CA VAL A 81 1.21 -13.62 -12.55
C VAL A 81 0.77 -14.61 -11.47
N ASP A 82 -0.10 -15.56 -11.80
CA ASP A 82 -0.59 -16.58 -10.86
C ASP A 82 0.57 -17.44 -10.30
N PHE A 83 1.54 -17.81 -11.15
CA PHE A 83 2.73 -18.53 -10.72
C PHE A 83 3.55 -17.70 -9.70
N ILE A 84 3.80 -16.42 -9.98
CA ILE A 84 4.53 -15.52 -9.07
C ILE A 84 3.75 -15.33 -7.77
N GLN A 85 2.44 -15.13 -7.83
CA GLN A 85 1.59 -14.99 -6.64
C GLN A 85 1.71 -16.21 -5.73
N ASN A 86 1.60 -17.43 -6.30
CA ASN A 86 1.74 -18.67 -5.55
C ASN A 86 3.13 -18.80 -4.92
N LEU A 87 4.18 -18.42 -5.66
CA LEU A 87 5.55 -18.46 -5.16
C LEU A 87 5.78 -17.47 -4.00
N LEU A 88 5.25 -16.25 -4.09
CA LEU A 88 5.29 -15.25 -3.02
C LEU A 88 4.55 -15.73 -1.76
N THR A 89 3.38 -16.31 -1.94
CA THR A 89 2.59 -16.88 -0.83
C THR A 89 3.31 -18.06 -0.17
N ALA A 90 3.91 -18.95 -0.96
CA ALA A 90 4.73 -20.06 -0.46
C ALA A 90 5.97 -19.59 0.31
N LYS A 91 6.48 -18.39 0.01
CA LYS A 91 7.58 -17.74 0.72
C LYS A 91 7.14 -16.91 1.93
N GLY A 92 5.86 -16.97 2.32
CA GLY A 92 5.33 -16.35 3.52
C GLY A 92 4.81 -14.93 3.36
N ILE A 93 4.67 -14.42 2.13
CA ILE A 93 3.96 -13.16 1.91
C ILE A 93 2.46 -13.43 2.05
N ALA A 94 1.84 -12.75 2.99
CA ALA A 94 0.42 -12.90 3.24
C ALA A 94 -0.39 -12.47 2.00
N GLN A 95 -1.38 -13.30 1.63
CA GLN A 95 -2.16 -13.09 0.41
C GLN A 95 -2.91 -11.74 0.41
N ASN A 96 -3.30 -11.24 1.56
CA ASN A 96 -3.91 -9.92 1.73
C ASN A 96 -2.96 -8.73 1.48
N LYS A 97 -1.67 -8.97 1.32
CA LYS A 97 -0.69 -7.97 0.85
C LYS A 97 -0.51 -7.95 -0.66
N ILE A 98 -1.07 -8.93 -1.39
CA ILE A 98 -0.98 -9.00 -2.85
C ILE A 98 -2.29 -8.46 -3.42
N PHE A 99 -2.29 -7.20 -3.88
CA PHE A 99 -3.52 -6.48 -4.21
C PHE A 99 -3.93 -6.53 -5.66
N ILE A 100 -3.00 -6.49 -6.59
CA ILE A 100 -3.30 -6.48 -8.03
C ILE A 100 -2.48 -7.57 -8.68
N CYS A 101 -3.18 -8.52 -9.34
CA CYS A 101 -2.58 -9.61 -10.09
C CYS A 101 -3.18 -9.58 -11.49
N GLU A 102 -2.57 -8.79 -12.36
CA GLU A 102 -3.09 -8.51 -13.71
C GLU A 102 -2.17 -9.03 -14.80
N GLY A 103 -2.70 -9.88 -15.67
CA GLY A 103 -2.06 -10.21 -16.94
C GLY A 103 -2.40 -9.09 -17.94
N ARG A 104 -1.39 -8.38 -18.44
CA ARG A 104 -1.52 -7.27 -19.39
C ARG A 104 -1.25 -7.66 -20.84
N GLY A 105 -1.16 -8.96 -21.09
CA GLY A 105 -1.01 -9.49 -22.43
C GLY A 105 0.28 -9.06 -23.12
N LYS A 106 0.21 -8.85 -24.44
CA LYS A 106 1.39 -8.58 -25.26
C LYS A 106 1.78 -7.10 -25.26
N VAL A 107 3.10 -6.88 -25.27
CA VAL A 107 3.71 -5.56 -25.48
C VAL A 107 4.16 -5.44 -26.93
N ASN A 108 3.59 -4.49 -27.66
CA ASN A 108 3.96 -4.26 -29.05
C ASN A 108 5.37 -3.65 -29.15
N LEU A 109 6.10 -4.04 -30.21
CA LEU A 109 7.38 -3.42 -30.52
C LEU A 109 7.16 -2.01 -31.07
N ASP A 110 7.96 -1.05 -30.61
CA ASP A 110 8.02 0.23 -31.25
C ASP A 110 8.72 0.08 -32.62
N LYS A 111 8.17 0.73 -33.64
CA LYS A 111 8.70 0.70 -35.04
C LYS A 111 10.17 1.14 -35.14
N ASN A 112 10.64 1.93 -34.17
CA ASN A 112 12.03 2.41 -34.12
C ASN A 112 13.00 1.44 -33.42
N SER A 113 12.51 0.35 -32.86
CA SER A 113 13.28 -0.59 -32.00
C SER A 113 13.90 -1.78 -32.75
N LEU A 114 14.01 -1.70 -34.07
CA LEU A 114 14.40 -2.85 -34.94
C LEU A 114 15.83 -3.37 -34.70
N LYS A 115 16.72 -2.62 -34.06
CA LYS A 115 18.13 -3.02 -33.87
C LYS A 115 18.34 -4.12 -32.82
N ASN A 116 17.44 -4.32 -31.86
CA ASN A 116 17.61 -5.26 -30.74
C ASN A 116 16.32 -6.01 -30.42
N VAL A 117 15.58 -6.46 -31.43
CA VAL A 117 14.27 -7.11 -31.29
C VAL A 117 14.31 -8.30 -30.32
N LYS A 118 15.37 -9.11 -30.36
CA LYS A 118 15.52 -10.28 -29.47
C LYS A 118 15.57 -9.84 -28.00
N GLU A 119 16.41 -8.89 -27.68
CA GLU A 119 16.58 -8.39 -26.31
C GLU A 119 15.29 -7.72 -25.79
N ILE A 120 14.61 -6.95 -26.64
CA ILE A 120 13.33 -6.31 -26.29
C ILE A 120 12.27 -7.36 -25.99
N ARG A 121 12.17 -8.41 -26.80
CA ARG A 121 11.26 -9.55 -26.57
C ARG A 121 11.58 -10.27 -25.28
N ASP A 122 12.87 -10.49 -25.00
CA ASP A 122 13.32 -11.11 -23.74
C ASP A 122 12.90 -10.28 -22.53
N LYS A 123 13.03 -8.95 -22.59
CA LYS A 123 12.57 -8.00 -21.55
C LYS A 123 11.05 -7.87 -21.45
N ASN A 124 10.31 -8.10 -22.53
CA ASN A 124 8.85 -8.02 -22.51
C ASN A 124 8.21 -9.27 -21.89
N ARG A 125 8.89 -10.42 -21.88
CA ARG A 125 8.40 -11.64 -21.22
C ARG A 125 8.69 -11.58 -19.71
N ARG A 126 7.91 -10.80 -18.95
CA ARG A 126 8.18 -10.55 -17.54
C ARG A 126 6.92 -10.46 -16.69
N VAL A 127 7.13 -10.55 -15.41
CA VAL A 127 6.21 -10.04 -14.39
C VAL A 127 6.93 -8.95 -13.62
N ASP A 128 6.32 -7.78 -13.53
CA ASP A 128 6.77 -6.69 -12.68
C ASP A 128 6.13 -6.82 -11.30
N LEU A 129 6.98 -6.89 -10.28
CA LEU A 129 6.60 -6.86 -8.87
C LEU A 129 6.85 -5.44 -8.36
N ILE A 130 5.79 -4.73 -8.02
CA ILE A 130 5.88 -3.39 -7.46
C ILE A 130 5.64 -3.49 -5.96
N PHE A 131 6.70 -3.34 -5.19
CA PHE A 131 6.65 -3.33 -3.74
C PHE A 131 6.41 -1.91 -3.24
N VAL A 132 5.25 -1.70 -2.62
CA VAL A 132 4.89 -0.43 -2.00
C VAL A 132 5.42 -0.43 -0.58
N LYS A 133 6.43 0.37 -0.32
CA LYS A 133 6.95 0.57 1.04
C LYS A 133 6.04 1.50 1.81
N ASN A 134 5.62 1.05 2.97
CA ASN A 134 5.08 1.94 3.96
C ASN A 134 6.22 2.47 4.82
N VAL A 135 6.46 3.75 4.78
CA VAL A 135 7.39 4.40 5.72
C VAL A 135 6.57 4.76 6.94
N PHE A 136 6.66 3.89 7.96
CA PHE A 136 6.02 4.17 9.23
C PHE A 136 6.91 5.07 10.08
N TYR A 137 6.32 6.13 10.59
CA TYR A 137 6.91 6.99 11.58
C TYR A 137 6.23 6.76 12.92
N THR A 138 6.97 6.86 14.02
CA THR A 138 6.43 6.83 15.38
C THR A 138 6.12 8.23 15.92
N SER A 139 6.43 9.25 15.12
CA SER A 139 6.10 10.66 15.37
C SER A 139 5.89 11.39 14.04
N ILE A 140 5.24 12.55 14.07
CA ILE A 140 5.12 13.39 12.87
C ILE A 140 6.52 13.84 12.45
N PRO A 141 6.99 13.53 11.22
CA PRO A 141 8.29 13.97 10.73
C PRO A 141 8.39 15.50 10.71
N GLU A 142 9.59 16.04 10.76
CA GLU A 142 9.84 17.49 10.62
C GLU A 142 9.38 18.00 9.24
N HIS A 143 9.58 17.17 8.20
CA HIS A 143 9.14 17.42 6.83
C HIS A 143 8.19 16.30 6.38
N PRO A 144 6.90 16.34 6.78
CA PRO A 144 5.94 15.32 6.42
C PRO A 144 5.66 15.36 4.92
N LYS A 145 5.34 14.20 4.33
CA LYS A 145 4.98 14.05 2.92
C LYS A 145 3.59 13.42 2.80
N VAL A 146 2.89 13.72 1.72
CA VAL A 146 1.67 13.00 1.36
C VAL A 146 2.02 11.53 1.16
N GLY A 147 1.22 10.65 1.78
CA GLY A 147 1.48 9.21 1.80
C GLY A 147 2.26 8.72 3.04
N ASP A 148 2.80 9.61 3.88
CA ASP A 148 3.42 9.19 5.13
C ASP A 148 2.38 8.57 6.06
N ASN A 149 2.75 7.47 6.69
CA ASN A 149 1.97 6.77 7.70
C ASN A 149 2.66 6.86 9.06
N ILE A 150 1.95 7.38 10.04
CA ILE A 150 2.46 7.60 11.39
C ILE A 150 1.74 6.65 12.34
N ILE A 151 2.44 5.65 12.86
CA ILE A 151 1.89 4.72 13.84
C ILE A 151 1.84 5.38 15.21
N LEU A 152 0.67 5.41 15.80
CA LEU A 152 0.47 5.92 17.14
C LEU A 152 0.74 4.82 18.18
N GLU A 153 2.00 4.37 18.31
CA GLU A 153 2.41 3.21 19.11
C GLU A 153 1.95 3.26 20.58
N ARG A 154 1.81 4.47 21.15
CA ARG A 154 1.41 4.67 22.54
C ARG A 154 -0.08 4.93 22.71
N VAL A 155 -0.84 4.97 21.62
CA VAL A 155 -2.31 5.06 21.64
C VAL A 155 -2.86 3.65 21.72
N LEU A 156 -2.85 3.09 22.93
CA LEU A 156 -3.28 1.74 23.24
C LEU A 156 -4.73 1.71 23.70
N PHE A 157 -5.42 0.64 23.36
CA PHE A 157 -6.80 0.34 23.74
C PHE A 157 -6.85 -0.96 24.53
N GLU A 158 -7.82 -1.08 25.41
CA GLU A 158 -8.16 -2.33 26.04
C GLU A 158 -8.66 -3.36 25.01
N MET A 159 -8.54 -4.64 25.34
CA MET A 159 -8.99 -5.71 24.44
C MET A 159 -10.48 -5.58 24.17
N GLY A 160 -10.85 -5.56 22.88
CA GLY A 160 -12.24 -5.43 22.43
C GLY A 160 -12.88 -4.06 22.71
N SER A 161 -12.14 -3.06 23.17
CA SER A 161 -12.66 -1.72 23.47
C SER A 161 -12.15 -0.68 22.48
N SER A 162 -12.99 0.29 22.18
CA SER A 162 -12.63 1.49 21.45
C SER A 162 -12.37 2.69 22.37
N GLU A 163 -12.53 2.55 23.69
CA GLU A 163 -12.25 3.63 24.63
C GLU A 163 -10.76 3.96 24.72
N LEU A 164 -10.48 5.27 24.76
CA LEU A 164 -9.12 5.77 24.92
C LEU A 164 -8.68 5.67 26.40
N THR A 165 -7.61 4.92 26.64
CA THR A 165 -6.96 4.87 27.96
C THR A 165 -6.40 6.23 28.38
N VAL A 166 -6.12 6.41 29.67
CA VAL A 166 -5.48 7.64 30.18
C VAL A 166 -4.12 7.89 29.49
N ASN A 167 -3.35 6.82 29.24
CA ASN A 167 -2.06 6.93 28.57
C ASN A 167 -2.22 7.28 27.08
N ALA A 168 -3.21 6.71 26.40
CA ALA A 168 -3.55 7.06 25.03
C ALA A 168 -3.92 8.56 24.92
N LYS A 169 -4.72 9.09 25.86
CA LYS A 169 -5.08 10.52 25.90
C LYS A 169 -3.86 11.41 26.09
N LYS A 170 -2.92 11.05 26.96
CA LYS A 170 -1.65 11.81 27.14
C LYS A 170 -0.81 11.82 25.85
N GLU A 171 -0.73 10.70 25.14
CA GLU A 171 0.01 10.66 23.88
C GLU A 171 -0.70 11.49 22.79
N LEU A 172 -2.02 11.42 22.71
CA LEU A 172 -2.80 12.26 21.80
C LEU A 172 -2.68 13.76 22.09
N ASP A 173 -2.47 14.16 23.34
CA ASP A 173 -2.17 15.54 23.70
C ASP A 173 -0.84 16.02 23.08
N ARG A 174 0.20 15.18 23.14
CA ARG A 174 1.50 15.47 22.48
C ARG A 174 1.35 15.57 20.96
N ILE A 175 0.60 14.65 20.37
CA ILE A 175 0.31 14.63 18.92
C ILE A 175 -0.47 15.88 18.51
N ALA A 176 -1.45 16.29 19.30
CA ALA A 176 -2.21 17.52 19.04
C ALA A 176 -1.31 18.78 19.03
N ILE A 177 -0.31 18.86 19.91
CA ILE A 177 0.68 19.95 19.90
C ILE A 177 1.48 19.95 18.59
N LEU A 178 1.93 18.78 18.11
CA LEU A 178 2.65 18.66 16.85
C LEU A 178 1.75 19.01 15.65
N LEU A 179 0.51 18.52 15.63
CA LEU A 179 -0.46 18.84 14.58
C LEU A 179 -0.83 20.33 14.52
N LYS A 180 -0.75 21.05 15.63
CA LYS A 180 -0.94 22.52 15.68
C LYS A 180 0.23 23.28 15.06
N LYS A 181 1.45 22.73 15.06
CA LYS A 181 2.60 23.30 14.34
C LYS A 181 2.45 23.16 12.83
N HIS A 182 1.87 22.05 12.36
CA HIS A 182 1.64 21.75 10.93
C HIS A 182 0.19 22.11 10.55
N LYS A 183 -0.15 23.39 10.46
CA LYS A 183 -1.54 23.87 10.34
C LYS A 183 -2.25 23.46 9.05
N THR A 184 -1.52 23.27 7.95
CA THR A 184 -2.05 22.93 6.63
C THR A 184 -2.22 21.44 6.42
N LEU A 185 -1.53 20.61 7.22
CA LEU A 185 -1.52 19.16 7.08
C LEU A 185 -2.91 18.57 7.27
N ARG A 186 -3.37 17.78 6.28
CA ARG A 186 -4.58 16.96 6.36
C ARG A 186 -4.22 15.49 6.42
N PHE A 187 -5.02 14.70 7.14
CA PHE A 187 -4.73 13.30 7.37
C PHE A 187 -5.98 12.46 7.62
N GLU A 188 -5.88 11.19 7.31
CA GLU A 188 -6.86 10.17 7.67
C GLU A 188 -6.37 9.40 8.91
N ILE A 189 -7.26 9.18 9.85
CA ILE A 189 -7.05 8.35 11.04
C ILE A 189 -7.49 6.94 10.69
N LYS A 190 -6.54 6.01 10.57
CA LYS A 190 -6.79 4.61 10.21
C LYS A 190 -6.81 3.74 11.46
N GLY A 191 -7.91 3.03 11.68
CA GLY A 191 -8.02 2.07 12.78
C GLY A 191 -7.80 0.64 12.29
N HIS A 192 -7.08 -0.16 13.09
CA HIS A 192 -6.79 -1.55 12.77
C HIS A 192 -7.10 -2.47 13.97
N VAL A 193 -7.43 -3.70 13.66
CA VAL A 193 -7.62 -4.78 14.66
C VAL A 193 -6.81 -6.00 14.27
N CYS A 194 -6.50 -6.85 15.25
CA CYS A 194 -5.92 -8.16 14.99
C CYS A 194 -6.94 -9.28 15.25
N CYS A 195 -6.53 -10.49 14.97
CA CYS A 195 -7.03 -11.73 15.58
C CYS A 195 -8.54 -11.94 15.38
N THR A 196 -9.12 -11.41 14.30
CA THR A 196 -10.48 -11.72 13.92
C THR A 196 -10.56 -13.11 13.28
N SER A 197 -11.70 -13.78 13.38
CA SER A 197 -11.90 -15.06 12.67
C SER A 197 -11.86 -14.81 11.15
N THR A 198 -11.53 -15.83 10.37
CA THR A 198 -11.46 -15.76 8.90
C THR A 198 -12.75 -15.30 8.22
N LYS A 199 -13.88 -15.35 8.95
CA LYS A 199 -15.19 -14.92 8.45
C LYS A 199 -15.42 -13.39 8.53
N PHE A 200 -14.64 -12.69 9.35
CA PHE A 200 -14.90 -11.28 9.65
C PHE A 200 -13.64 -10.44 9.51
N SER A 201 -13.78 -9.32 8.85
CA SER A 201 -12.69 -8.35 8.66
C SER A 201 -12.50 -7.40 9.84
N ASP A 202 -13.51 -7.29 10.74
CA ASP A 202 -13.44 -6.43 11.92
C ASP A 202 -13.95 -7.16 13.17
N ALA A 203 -13.64 -6.65 14.34
CA ALA A 203 -14.03 -7.19 15.64
C ALA A 203 -15.26 -6.46 16.20
N ILE A 204 -15.93 -7.11 17.17
CA ILE A 204 -17.01 -6.48 17.91
C ILE A 204 -16.42 -5.53 18.94
N ASP A 205 -16.92 -4.31 18.95
CA ASP A 205 -16.62 -3.33 19.98
C ASP A 205 -17.54 -3.55 21.18
N LYS A 206 -16.96 -3.77 22.34
CA LYS A 206 -17.73 -4.02 23.57
C LYS A 206 -18.51 -2.79 24.09
N GLU A 207 -18.15 -1.60 23.62
CA GLU A 207 -18.84 -0.35 24.00
C GLU A 207 -20.13 -0.14 23.20
N THR A 208 -20.11 -0.49 21.89
CA THR A 208 -21.26 -0.27 20.99
C THR A 208 -21.99 -1.54 20.65
N LEU A 209 -21.40 -2.72 20.90
CA LEU A 209 -21.84 -4.06 20.51
C LEU A 209 -21.88 -4.28 18.99
N ASP A 210 -21.36 -3.34 18.19
CA ASP A 210 -21.28 -3.42 16.74
C ASP A 210 -19.94 -4.01 16.29
N ARG A 211 -19.95 -4.62 15.09
CA ARG A 211 -18.74 -5.13 14.44
C ARG A 211 -18.01 -4.02 13.67
N SER A 212 -17.50 -3.05 14.40
CA SER A 212 -16.85 -1.84 13.88
C SER A 212 -15.73 -1.33 14.81
N LEU A 213 -15.06 -2.26 15.54
CA LEU A 213 -14.05 -1.90 16.54
C LEU A 213 -12.92 -1.03 15.95
N SER A 214 -12.46 -1.35 14.73
CA SER A 214 -11.40 -0.57 14.08
C SER A 214 -11.86 0.86 13.76
N GLU A 215 -13.08 1.02 13.27
CA GLU A 215 -13.64 2.32 12.94
C GLU A 215 -13.92 3.15 14.21
N ASN A 216 -14.49 2.52 15.24
CA ASN A 216 -14.78 3.19 16.51
C ASN A 216 -13.50 3.69 17.20
N ARG A 217 -12.40 2.93 17.13
CA ARG A 217 -11.07 3.39 17.60
C ARG A 217 -10.59 4.63 16.85
N ALA A 218 -10.67 4.61 15.52
CA ALA A 218 -10.30 5.76 14.70
C ALA A 218 -11.21 6.97 14.97
N LYS A 219 -12.51 6.75 15.14
CA LYS A 219 -13.50 7.77 15.50
C LYS A 219 -13.22 8.41 16.87
N ASN A 220 -12.87 7.60 17.87
CA ASN A 220 -12.58 8.13 19.21
C ASN A 220 -11.29 8.95 19.22
N VAL A 221 -10.27 8.58 18.44
CA VAL A 221 -9.08 9.42 18.21
C VAL A 221 -9.46 10.72 17.51
N PHE A 222 -10.28 10.68 16.47
CA PHE A 222 -10.77 11.86 15.77
C PHE A 222 -11.51 12.82 16.73
N MET A 223 -12.44 12.30 17.52
CA MET A 223 -13.20 13.10 18.48
C MET A 223 -12.30 13.73 19.56
N TYR A 224 -11.31 12.98 20.02
CA TYR A 224 -10.33 13.47 20.97
C TYR A 224 -9.47 14.61 20.40
N LEU A 225 -8.89 14.41 19.21
CA LEU A 225 -8.08 15.44 18.55
C LEU A 225 -8.92 16.69 18.24
N ARG A 226 -10.18 16.52 17.84
CA ARG A 226 -11.12 17.63 17.68
C ARG A 226 -11.32 18.41 18.99
N SER A 227 -11.49 17.72 20.13
CA SER A 227 -11.62 18.36 21.44
C SER A 227 -10.37 19.13 21.86
N LYS A 228 -9.18 18.76 21.30
CA LYS A 228 -7.91 19.47 21.49
C LYS A 228 -7.70 20.62 20.50
N GLY A 229 -8.72 20.96 19.71
CA GLY A 229 -8.70 22.10 18.78
C GLY A 229 -8.07 21.81 17.42
N ILE A 230 -7.96 20.54 17.00
CA ILE A 230 -7.62 20.20 15.62
C ILE A 230 -8.90 20.30 14.78
N SER A 231 -8.86 21.09 13.71
CA SER A 231 -10.01 21.32 12.84
C SER A 231 -10.52 20.01 12.21
N PRO A 232 -11.82 19.70 12.29
CA PRO A 232 -12.40 18.52 11.67
C PRO A 232 -12.22 18.48 10.13
N TYR A 233 -12.11 19.65 9.49
CA TYR A 233 -11.84 19.72 8.03
C TYR A 233 -10.44 19.24 7.63
N ARG A 234 -9.55 19.03 8.59
CA ARG A 234 -8.21 18.50 8.40
C ARG A 234 -8.13 17.00 8.59
N MET A 235 -9.20 16.39 9.09
CA MET A 235 -9.21 15.01 9.56
C MET A 235 -10.34 14.22 8.91
N SER A 236 -10.06 12.98 8.55
CA SER A 236 -11.06 11.94 8.34
C SER A 236 -10.72 10.72 9.19
N TYR A 237 -11.63 9.79 9.34
CA TYR A 237 -11.36 8.52 10.02
C TYR A 237 -11.99 7.36 9.26
N LYS A 238 -11.35 6.19 9.36
CA LYS A 238 -11.84 4.95 8.74
C LYS A 238 -11.32 3.72 9.47
N GLY A 239 -12.16 2.70 9.59
CA GLY A 239 -11.78 1.36 10.02
C GLY A 239 -11.23 0.54 8.85
N TYR A 240 -10.10 -0.09 9.06
CA TYR A 240 -9.46 -0.99 8.10
C TYR A 240 -9.47 -2.45 8.56
N GLY A 241 -10.06 -2.72 9.73
CA GLY A 241 -10.15 -4.08 10.24
C GLY A 241 -8.79 -4.76 10.33
N ASN A 242 -8.75 -6.04 9.94
CA ASN A 242 -7.55 -6.88 9.91
C ASN A 242 -6.86 -6.94 8.54
N HIS A 243 -7.20 -6.04 7.61
CA HIS A 243 -6.71 -6.12 6.22
C HIS A 243 -5.22 -5.77 6.06
N PHE A 244 -4.62 -5.08 7.01
CA PHE A 244 -3.24 -4.57 6.91
C PHE A 244 -2.40 -4.95 8.12
N PRO A 245 -2.07 -6.24 8.31
CA PRO A 245 -1.20 -6.67 9.40
C PRO A 245 0.23 -6.16 9.18
N LEU A 246 0.89 -5.72 10.26
CA LEU A 246 2.29 -5.27 10.22
C LEU A 246 3.30 -6.42 10.26
N GLY A 247 2.88 -7.60 10.71
CA GLY A 247 3.78 -8.75 10.82
C GLY A 247 3.36 -9.80 11.83
N LYS A 248 4.34 -10.40 12.52
CA LYS A 248 4.13 -11.59 13.37
C LYS A 248 3.56 -11.30 14.76
N GLU A 249 3.52 -10.06 15.19
CA GLU A 249 3.07 -9.70 16.54
C GLU A 249 1.66 -9.09 16.49
N ASP A 250 0.66 -9.88 16.88
CA ASP A 250 -0.75 -9.47 16.91
C ASP A 250 -1.00 -8.18 17.70
N ALA A 251 -0.18 -7.92 18.72
CA ALA A 251 -0.29 -6.70 19.53
C ALA A 251 -0.04 -5.43 18.70
N LYS A 252 0.86 -5.47 17.72
CA LYS A 252 1.18 -4.33 16.85
C LYS A 252 0.09 -4.06 15.82
N ASP A 253 -0.74 -5.06 15.55
CA ASP A 253 -1.86 -4.92 14.61
C ASP A 253 -3.08 -4.25 15.27
N ARG A 254 -3.14 -4.14 16.60
CA ARG A 254 -4.14 -3.36 17.34
C ARG A 254 -3.68 -1.90 17.46
N ARG A 255 -3.79 -1.14 16.39
CA ARG A 255 -3.20 0.18 16.30
C ARG A 255 -4.12 1.20 15.64
N VAL A 256 -3.75 2.45 15.80
CA VAL A 256 -4.24 3.59 15.01
C VAL A 256 -3.07 4.27 14.33
N GLU A 257 -3.27 4.70 13.11
CA GLU A 257 -2.30 5.41 12.28
C GLU A 257 -2.85 6.76 11.83
N LEU A 258 -1.96 7.74 11.59
CA LEU A 258 -2.28 8.95 10.86
C LEU A 258 -1.65 8.85 9.46
N TYR A 259 -2.48 8.86 8.44
CA TYR A 259 -2.05 8.85 7.04
C TYR A 259 -2.16 10.24 6.45
N ILE A 260 -1.04 10.82 6.00
CA ILE A 260 -1.00 12.18 5.46
C ILE A 260 -1.63 12.19 4.07
N THR A 261 -2.72 12.95 3.92
CA THR A 261 -3.47 13.06 2.66
C THR A 261 -3.18 14.35 1.89
N GLN A 262 -2.76 15.40 2.60
CA GLN A 262 -2.41 16.71 2.00
C GLN A 262 -1.48 17.49 2.96
N LEU A 263 -0.65 18.35 2.37
CA LEU A 263 0.25 19.27 3.10
C LEU A 263 -0.30 20.69 3.15
#